data_013018a78be04836a3b781ad87214d57
#
_entry.id   013018a78be04836a3b781ad87214d57
#
_cell.length_a   1.000
_cell.length_b   1.000
_cell.length_c   1.000
_cell.angle_alpha   90.00
_cell.angle_beta   90.00
_cell.angle_gamma   90.00
#
_symmetry.space_group_name_H-M   'P 1'
#
loop_
_entity.id
_entity.type
_entity.pdbx_description
1 polymer ?
#
loop_
_entity_poly.entity_id
_entity_poly.type
_entity_poly.pdbx_seq_one_letter_code
_entity_poly.pdbx_strand_id
1 'polypeptide(L)'
;VEKSAGRLAKQDVLVRVSDDSSPLHIEIKSSVSGLYGRALQVASEGELKRLKVSNGAVCIDDNQALDFVIRARIRAAVYELRDSGADI
;
A
#
# COMPACT_ATOMS: atom_id res chain seq x y z
N VAL A 1 4.79 12.33 -8.52
CA VAL A 1 4.63 11.09 -9.30
C VAL A 1 3.90 10.06 -8.46
N GLU A 2 2.95 9.39 -9.06
CA GLU A 2 2.17 8.34 -8.41
C GLU A 2 2.24 7.08 -9.24
N LYS A 3 2.37 5.94 -8.57
CA LYS A 3 2.31 4.62 -9.19
C LYS A 3 1.32 3.76 -8.42
N SER A 4 0.77 2.77 -9.10
CA SER A 4 -0.21 1.89 -8.48
C SER A 4 0.01 0.44 -8.86
N ALA A 5 -0.54 -0.47 -8.05
CA ALA A 5 -0.55 -1.90 -8.31
C ALA A 5 -1.85 -2.48 -7.78
N GLY A 6 -2.34 -3.52 -8.45
CA GLY A 6 -3.57 -4.18 -8.06
C GLY A 6 -4.79 -3.59 -8.73
N ARG A 7 -5.97 -3.99 -8.24
CA ARG A 7 -7.25 -3.60 -8.81
C ARG A 7 -8.31 -3.51 -7.73
N LEU A 8 -9.36 -2.72 -8.00
CA LEU A 8 -10.57 -2.66 -7.17
C LEU A 8 -11.50 -3.83 -7.52
N ALA A 9 -10.97 -5.04 -7.47
CA ALA A 9 -11.72 -6.25 -7.78
C ALA A 9 -11.91 -7.07 -6.52
N LYS A 10 -12.88 -8.00 -6.56
CA LYS A 10 -13.15 -8.87 -5.43
C LYS A 10 -11.88 -9.64 -5.05
N GLN A 11 -11.59 -9.67 -3.74
CA GLN A 11 -10.42 -10.34 -3.18
C GLN A 11 -9.09 -9.80 -3.67
N ASP A 12 -9.08 -8.54 -4.13
CA ASP A 12 -7.87 -7.85 -4.51
C ASP A 12 -7.79 -6.53 -3.75
N VAL A 13 -6.74 -5.79 -4.00
CA VAL A 13 -6.46 -4.51 -3.37
C VAL A 13 -5.81 -3.60 -4.41
N LEU A 14 -6.21 -2.32 -4.40
CA LEU A 14 -5.54 -1.31 -5.20
C LEU A 14 -4.65 -0.48 -4.29
N VAL A 15 -3.37 -0.49 -4.55
CA VAL A 15 -2.38 0.29 -3.79
C VAL A 15 -1.85 1.40 -4.68
N ARG A 16 -1.92 2.65 -4.19
CA ARG A 16 -1.37 3.82 -4.87
C ARG A 16 -0.31 4.43 -3.98
N VAL A 17 0.89 4.65 -4.52
CA VAL A 17 1.97 5.27 -3.80
C VAL A 17 2.44 6.52 -4.53
N SER A 18 2.84 7.53 -3.78
CA SER A 18 3.26 8.82 -4.30
C SER A 18 4.46 9.32 -3.50
N ASP A 19 5.35 10.07 -4.13
CA ASP A 19 6.50 10.68 -3.48
C ASP A 19 6.23 12.10 -2.97
N ASP A 20 4.98 12.53 -2.98
CA ASP A 20 4.60 13.93 -2.76
C ASP A 20 4.49 14.33 -1.29
N SER A 21 4.67 13.41 -0.36
CA SER A 21 4.43 13.67 1.05
C SER A 21 5.65 13.35 1.91
N SER A 22 5.82 14.10 3.00
CA SER A 22 6.83 13.81 4.01
C SER A 22 6.35 14.41 5.34
N PRO A 23 6.26 13.62 6.40
CA PRO A 23 6.62 12.20 6.50
C PRO A 23 5.61 11.26 5.82
N LEU A 24 5.87 9.96 5.90
CA LEU A 24 4.99 8.95 5.32
C LEU A 24 3.57 9.06 5.86
N HIS A 25 2.61 9.08 4.94
CA HIS A 25 1.19 9.09 5.26
C HIS A 25 0.54 7.86 4.65
N ILE A 26 -0.20 7.12 5.46
CA ILE A 26 -0.87 5.89 5.03
C ILE A 26 -2.37 6.07 5.23
N GLU A 27 -3.14 5.88 4.17
CA GLU A 27 -4.58 5.89 4.21
C GLU A 27 -5.10 4.54 3.76
N ILE A 28 -5.95 3.92 4.58
CA ILE A 28 -6.49 2.60 4.31
C ILE A 28 -8.01 2.69 4.24
N LYS A 29 -8.55 2.20 3.13
CA LYS A 29 -9.99 2.05 2.93
C LYS A 29 -10.28 0.57 2.71
N SER A 30 -11.25 0.03 3.46
CA SER A 30 -11.61 -1.37 3.33
C SER A 30 -13.12 -1.52 3.31
N SER A 31 -13.61 -2.52 2.58
CA SER A 31 -15.02 -2.87 2.57
C SER A 31 -15.46 -3.55 3.87
N VAL A 32 -14.50 -3.96 4.70
CA VAL A 32 -14.75 -4.56 6.01
C VAL A 32 -13.94 -3.82 7.06
N SER A 33 -14.38 -3.92 8.32
CA SER A 33 -13.75 -3.21 9.43
C SER A 33 -13.46 -4.18 10.58
N GLY A 34 -13.13 -3.64 11.75
CA GLY A 34 -12.88 -4.44 12.94
C GLY A 34 -11.54 -5.14 12.91
N LEU A 35 -11.53 -6.42 13.27
CA LEU A 35 -10.29 -7.20 13.34
C LEU A 35 -9.58 -7.28 11.99
N TYR A 36 -10.34 -7.37 10.93
CA TYR A 36 -9.76 -7.41 9.59
C TYR A 36 -9.05 -6.09 9.26
N GLY A 37 -9.67 -4.97 9.62
CA GLY A 37 -9.06 -3.65 9.41
C GLY A 37 -7.73 -3.51 10.13
N ARG A 38 -7.63 -4.05 11.35
CA ARG A 38 -6.37 -4.03 12.10
C ARG A 38 -5.32 -4.91 11.42
N ALA A 39 -5.71 -6.11 10.97
CA ALA A 39 -4.77 -7.00 10.28
C ALA A 39 -4.25 -6.36 8.99
N LEU A 40 -5.12 -5.67 8.26
CA LEU A 40 -4.75 -4.94 7.05
C LEU A 40 -3.75 -3.83 7.36
N GLN A 41 -3.97 -3.10 8.43
CA GLN A 41 -3.05 -2.04 8.84
C GLN A 41 -1.69 -2.61 9.23
N VAL A 42 -1.66 -3.68 10.00
CA VAL A 42 -0.41 -4.33 10.43
C VAL A 42 0.36 -4.85 9.22
N ALA A 43 -0.32 -5.50 8.28
CA ALA A 43 0.31 -6.01 7.06
C ALA A 43 0.90 -4.89 6.23
N SER A 44 0.14 -3.80 6.07
CA SER A 44 0.57 -2.66 5.26
C SER A 44 1.77 -1.95 5.86
N GLU A 45 1.70 -1.63 7.14
CA GLU A 45 2.80 -0.96 7.84
C GLU A 45 4.04 -1.85 7.88
N GLY A 46 3.85 -3.15 8.11
CA GLY A 46 4.95 -4.11 8.15
C GLY A 46 5.69 -4.21 6.83
N GLU A 47 4.96 -4.23 5.72
CA GLU A 47 5.59 -4.31 4.41
C GLU A 47 6.31 -3.02 4.05
N LEU A 48 5.72 -1.87 4.34
CA LEU A 48 6.36 -0.57 4.10
C LEU A 48 7.63 -0.43 4.94
N LYS A 49 7.61 -0.89 6.18
CA LYS A 49 8.77 -0.87 7.04
C LYS A 49 9.87 -1.80 6.50
N ARG A 50 9.50 -2.99 6.04
CA ARG A 50 10.44 -3.93 5.45
C ARG A 50 11.11 -3.34 4.21
N LEU A 51 10.36 -2.58 3.42
CA LEU A 51 10.86 -1.91 2.21
C LEU A 51 11.60 -0.60 2.52
N LYS A 52 11.66 -0.21 3.78
CA LYS A 52 12.33 1.01 4.24
C LYS A 52 11.74 2.28 3.64
N VAL A 53 10.42 2.31 3.51
CA VAL A 53 9.70 3.49 3.05
C VAL A 53 9.50 4.43 4.23
N SER A 54 10.02 5.65 4.14
CA SER A 54 9.95 6.62 5.24
C SER A 54 9.27 7.94 4.84
N ASN A 55 8.97 8.11 3.57
CA ASN A 55 8.28 9.31 3.08
C ASN A 55 7.31 8.90 1.97
N GLY A 56 6.46 9.85 1.57
CA GLY A 56 5.47 9.60 0.54
C GLY A 56 4.09 9.39 1.10
N ALA A 57 3.14 9.15 0.20
CA ALA A 57 1.75 8.86 0.55
C ALA A 57 1.36 7.51 -0.02
N VAL A 58 0.73 6.68 0.81
CA VAL A 58 0.28 5.35 0.41
C VAL A 58 -1.22 5.28 0.67
N CYS A 59 -1.99 4.99 -0.39
CA CYS A 59 -3.43 4.81 -0.29
C CYS A 59 -3.76 3.37 -0.67
N ILE A 60 -4.45 2.69 0.22
CA ILE A 60 -4.77 1.27 0.07
C ILE A 60 -6.29 1.11 0.05
N ASP A 61 -6.82 0.72 -1.10
CA ASP A 61 -8.24 0.42 -1.27
C ASP A 61 -8.38 -1.10 -1.30
N ASP A 62 -8.83 -1.67 -0.19
CA ASP A 62 -8.92 -3.11 -0.02
C ASP A 62 -10.32 -3.63 -0.27
N ASN A 63 -10.41 -4.74 -0.99
CA ASN A 63 -11.65 -5.47 -1.20
C ASN A 63 -11.46 -6.93 -0.81
N GLN A 64 -11.14 -7.15 0.46
CA GLN A 64 -10.98 -8.47 1.09
C GLN A 64 -9.82 -9.28 0.52
N ALA A 65 -8.71 -8.62 0.22
CA ALA A 65 -7.50 -9.31 -0.24
C ALA A 65 -6.84 -10.09 0.91
N LEU A 66 -6.18 -11.17 0.57
CA LEU A 66 -5.38 -11.92 1.53
C LEU A 66 -4.10 -11.16 1.86
N ASP A 67 -3.52 -11.47 3.01
CA ASP A 67 -2.33 -10.78 3.52
C ASP A 67 -1.20 -10.75 2.49
N PHE A 68 -0.88 -11.90 1.88
CA PHE A 68 0.21 -11.95 0.92
C PHE A 68 -0.07 -11.15 -0.35
N VAL A 69 -1.34 -11.00 -0.72
CA VAL A 69 -1.73 -10.17 -1.86
C VAL A 69 -1.50 -8.71 -1.54
N ILE A 70 -1.91 -8.27 -0.36
CA ILE A 70 -1.71 -6.89 0.11
C ILE A 70 -0.22 -6.55 0.07
N ARG A 71 0.61 -7.40 0.66
CA ARG A 71 2.06 -7.17 0.72
C ARG A 71 2.69 -7.16 -0.67
N ALA A 72 2.26 -8.05 -1.56
CA ALA A 72 2.77 -8.11 -2.92
C ALA A 72 2.42 -6.85 -3.72
N ARG A 73 1.19 -6.33 -3.55
CA ARG A 73 0.77 -5.12 -4.27
C ARG A 73 1.50 -3.89 -3.77
N ILE A 74 1.71 -3.78 -2.45
CA ILE A 74 2.49 -2.68 -1.88
C ILE A 74 3.91 -2.72 -2.43
N ARG A 75 4.54 -3.88 -2.43
CA ARG A 75 5.90 -4.05 -2.94
C ARG A 75 5.99 -3.67 -4.41
N ALA A 76 5.03 -4.12 -5.22
CA ALA A 76 5.01 -3.82 -6.64
C ALA A 76 4.88 -2.31 -6.90
N ALA A 77 4.00 -1.63 -6.18
CA ALA A 77 3.80 -0.20 -6.34
C ALA A 77 5.04 0.59 -5.91
N VAL A 78 5.66 0.22 -4.79
CA VAL A 78 6.87 0.88 -4.30
C VAL A 78 8.02 0.69 -5.27
N TYR A 79 8.23 -0.52 -5.77
CA TYR A 79 9.30 -0.78 -6.72
C TYR A 79 9.11 -0.01 -8.02
N GLU A 80 7.88 0.07 -8.50
CA GLU A 80 7.59 0.82 -9.72
C GLU A 80 7.88 2.31 -9.52
N LEU A 81 7.52 2.86 -8.37
CA LEU A 81 7.80 4.26 -8.06
C LEU A 81 9.31 4.51 -7.96
N ARG A 82 10.05 3.62 -7.31
CA ARG A 82 11.51 3.71 -7.21
C ARG A 82 12.16 3.58 -8.57
N ASP A 83 11.66 2.72 -9.42
CA ASP A 83 12.19 2.55 -10.79
C ASP A 83 11.97 3.81 -11.63
N SER A 84 11.00 4.64 -11.29
CA SER A 84 10.77 5.91 -11.97
C SER A 84 11.72 7.01 -11.49
N GLY A 85 12.59 6.72 -10.52
CA GLY A 85 13.56 7.66 -9.99
C GLY A 85 13.16 8.37 -8.71
N ALA A 86 11.97 8.04 -8.17
CA ALA A 86 11.50 8.67 -6.94
C ALA A 86 12.30 8.19 -5.74
N ASP A 87 12.51 9.10 -4.79
CA ASP A 87 13.22 8.82 -3.54
C ASP A 87 12.18 8.57 -2.45
N ILE A 88 11.93 7.33 -2.16
CA ILE A 88 10.89 6.94 -1.20
C ILE A 88 11.35 5.74 -0.36
#